data_47dfb43d150508b7f547e1cfe40d155a
#
_entry.id   47dfb43d150508b7f547e1cfe40d155a
#
_cell.length_a   1.000
_cell.length_b   1.000
_cell.length_c   1.000
_cell.angle_alpha   90.00
_cell.angle_beta   90.00
_cell.angle_gamma   90.00
#
_symmetry.space_group_name_H-M   'P 1'
#
loop_
_entity.id
_entity.type
_entity.pdbx_description
1 polymer ?
#
loop_
_entity_poly.entity_id
_entity_poly.type
_entity_poly.pdbx_seq_one_letter_code
_entity_poly.pdbx_strand_id
1 'polypeptide(L)'
;TFFEMLGNFSFGDYFKKEAIRFGWEFLTEVLHLPAAKLWVTVYQDDDEAFDLWKNLIGIPPDRIVRMGEKDNFWAMGDTGPCGPCSEIVIDQGPEMSCGPNCGIGQCDCDRYLELWNLVFMQFDRDVSGKLTPLPKPSIDTGMGLERVAAVLQGVHSNFDTDLFAPMIRFIEACAGKTYRENDQDDISMRVIADHLRSTTFLISDGVLPSNEGRGYVLRRIMRRAARHGKMLGLSEPFLYKGIEVVVDAMQGVYKDLADNCEHVTQVTLHEERRFGHTLNQGMDLLHTLIAETKRQNRTVLDGKAIFRLYDTFGFPLDLTQDIAADHRLALDMVGFEREMEAQRTRARQAWKGSGDVAVDVMYKELAHKLPATRFTGYTTLEQLGATVLAIMKGGTLIEHATVGDNVGIILDVTPCYGESGGQVGDVGIIKALAGNGGGVEMVIANTTKPVPELFVHYGSIVTGELHCGQKIAVSVDHDRRQRSRLKDT
;
A
#
# COMPACT_ATOMS: atom_id res chain seq x y z
N THR A 1 -5.22 -0.76 7.78
CA THR A 1 -4.91 -0.42 6.37
C THR A 1 -3.62 0.40 6.28
N PHE A 2 -3.55 1.54 6.95
CA PHE A 2 -2.31 2.29 7.17
C PHE A 2 -1.82 2.02 8.60
N PHE A 3 -0.54 1.75 8.75
CA PHE A 3 0.13 1.61 10.04
C PHE A 3 1.58 2.07 9.92
N GLU A 4 2.17 2.45 11.07
CA GLU A 4 3.55 2.89 11.12
C GLU A 4 4.45 1.71 11.50
N MET A 5 5.44 1.43 10.64
CA MET A 5 6.38 0.34 10.88
C MET A 5 7.73 0.90 11.31
N LEU A 6 8.20 0.48 12.48
CA LEU A 6 9.51 0.77 13.02
C LEU A 6 10.41 -0.45 12.84
N GLY A 7 11.74 -0.25 12.85
CA GLY A 7 12.63 -1.38 12.71
C GLY A 7 14.09 -0.99 12.68
N ASN A 8 14.95 -2.00 12.56
CA ASN A 8 16.34 -1.87 12.25
C ASN A 8 16.68 -2.66 10.99
N PHE A 9 17.66 -2.19 10.23
CA PHE A 9 17.99 -2.70 8.91
C PHE A 9 19.48 -2.88 8.77
N SER A 10 19.91 -3.97 8.09
CA SER A 10 21.32 -4.23 7.80
C SER A 10 21.46 -4.80 6.39
N PHE A 11 22.34 -4.22 5.61
CA PHE A 11 22.66 -4.64 4.27
C PHE A 11 24.03 -5.30 4.22
N GLY A 12 24.18 -6.40 4.97
CA GLY A 12 25.41 -7.17 5.08
C GLY A 12 26.45 -6.60 6.05
N ASP A 13 26.02 -5.83 7.06
CA ASP A 13 26.84 -5.33 8.16
C ASP A 13 26.70 -6.24 9.39
N TYR A 14 25.50 -6.36 9.96
CA TYR A 14 25.18 -7.32 11.03
C TYR A 14 24.08 -8.28 10.59
N PHE A 15 23.88 -9.37 11.35
CA PHE A 15 22.90 -10.40 11.02
C PHE A 15 22.11 -10.88 12.25
N LYS A 16 21.61 -12.11 12.27
CA LYS A 16 20.68 -12.66 13.27
C LYS A 16 21.05 -12.34 14.71
N LYS A 17 22.32 -12.55 15.08
CA LYS A 17 22.78 -12.40 16.46
C LYS A 17 22.56 -10.98 17.01
N GLU A 18 22.95 -9.98 16.24
CA GLU A 18 22.83 -8.58 16.62
C GLU A 18 21.37 -8.13 16.53
N ALA A 19 20.63 -8.54 15.48
CA ALA A 19 19.22 -8.19 15.31
C ALA A 19 18.36 -8.72 16.47
N ILE A 20 18.57 -9.98 16.87
CA ILE A 20 17.89 -10.60 18.02
C ILE A 20 18.22 -9.85 19.32
N ARG A 21 19.51 -9.53 19.54
CA ARG A 21 19.93 -8.80 20.73
C ARG A 21 19.32 -7.39 20.76
N PHE A 22 19.37 -6.65 19.66
CA PHE A 22 18.79 -5.29 19.59
C PHE A 22 17.29 -5.29 19.81
N GLY A 23 16.57 -6.23 19.19
CA GLY A 23 15.12 -6.35 19.37
C GLY A 23 14.74 -6.64 20.82
N TRP A 24 15.44 -7.60 21.44
CA TRP A 24 15.18 -7.94 22.83
C TRP A 24 15.53 -6.82 23.81
N GLU A 25 16.73 -6.23 23.67
CA GLU A 25 17.19 -5.11 24.49
C GLU A 25 16.21 -3.92 24.40
N PHE A 26 15.78 -3.56 23.19
CA PHE A 26 14.86 -2.46 23.00
C PHE A 26 13.52 -2.70 23.72
N LEU A 27 12.92 -3.88 23.56
CA LEU A 27 11.63 -4.18 24.20
C LEU A 27 11.72 -4.30 25.72
N THR A 28 12.80 -4.88 26.25
CA THR A 28 12.90 -5.19 27.69
C THR A 28 13.61 -4.12 28.50
N GLU A 29 14.65 -3.48 27.96
CA GLU A 29 15.45 -2.49 28.70
C GLU A 29 15.05 -1.05 28.38
N VAL A 30 14.66 -0.74 27.13
CA VAL A 30 14.24 0.60 26.74
C VAL A 30 12.74 0.80 26.97
N LEU A 31 11.90 -0.11 26.48
CA LEU A 31 10.44 -0.02 26.64
C LEU A 31 9.93 -0.66 27.94
N HIS A 32 10.81 -1.33 28.69
CA HIS A 32 10.50 -1.98 29.97
C HIS A 32 9.34 -2.98 29.93
N LEU A 33 9.16 -3.65 28.80
CA LEU A 33 8.18 -4.73 28.70
C LEU A 33 8.63 -5.94 29.56
N PRO A 34 7.71 -6.58 30.29
CA PRO A 34 8.07 -7.69 31.16
C PRO A 34 8.50 -8.92 30.35
N ALA A 35 9.77 -9.28 30.40
CA ALA A 35 10.35 -10.41 29.70
C ALA A 35 9.59 -11.74 29.96
N ALA A 36 8.94 -11.87 31.14
CA ALA A 36 8.12 -13.04 31.47
C ALA A 36 6.87 -13.20 30.60
N LYS A 37 6.37 -12.11 29.98
CA LYS A 37 5.22 -12.13 29.07
C LYS A 37 5.62 -12.31 27.60
N LEU A 38 6.92 -12.22 27.29
CA LEU A 38 7.40 -12.30 25.90
C LEU A 38 7.66 -13.76 25.51
N TRP A 39 7.19 -14.08 24.33
CA TRP A 39 7.39 -15.33 23.60
C TRP A 39 8.10 -15.01 22.29
N VAL A 40 8.73 -16.01 21.69
CA VAL A 40 9.33 -15.87 20.38
C VAL A 40 8.92 -17.01 19.45
N THR A 41 8.76 -16.69 18.18
CA THR A 41 8.59 -17.70 17.13
C THR A 41 9.89 -17.78 16.32
N VAL A 42 10.16 -18.93 15.74
CA VAL A 42 11.26 -19.15 14.80
C VAL A 42 10.80 -20.05 13.67
N TYR A 43 11.37 -19.85 12.50
CA TYR A 43 11.13 -20.79 11.39
C TYR A 43 11.58 -22.21 11.78
N GLN A 44 10.78 -23.19 11.42
CA GLN A 44 10.96 -24.59 11.86
C GLN A 44 12.36 -25.17 11.61
N ASP A 45 13.02 -24.76 10.51
CA ASP A 45 14.34 -25.22 10.09
C ASP A 45 15.48 -24.25 10.45
N ASP A 46 15.18 -23.17 11.20
CA ASP A 46 16.18 -22.18 11.61
C ASP A 46 16.69 -22.49 13.03
N ASP A 47 17.55 -23.49 13.13
CA ASP A 47 18.20 -23.89 14.39
C ASP A 47 19.11 -22.80 14.95
N GLU A 48 19.75 -21.99 14.09
CA GLU A 48 20.61 -20.87 14.50
C GLU A 48 19.80 -19.82 15.28
N ALA A 49 18.65 -19.41 14.77
CA ALA A 49 17.80 -18.46 15.49
C ALA A 49 17.27 -19.05 16.80
N PHE A 50 16.87 -20.34 16.81
CA PHE A 50 16.46 -21.04 18.04
C PHE A 50 17.56 -21.03 19.11
N ASP A 51 18.79 -21.36 18.72
CA ASP A 51 19.94 -21.40 19.63
C ASP A 51 20.34 -20.00 20.11
N LEU A 52 20.22 -18.97 19.29
CA LEU A 52 20.45 -17.58 19.70
C LEU A 52 19.44 -17.14 20.76
N TRP A 53 18.16 -17.40 20.56
CA TRP A 53 17.14 -17.08 21.56
C TRP A 53 17.37 -17.82 22.88
N LYS A 54 17.66 -19.11 22.80
CA LYS A 54 17.88 -19.96 23.97
C LYS A 54 19.17 -19.61 24.73
N ASN A 55 20.29 -19.51 24.00
CA ASN A 55 21.62 -19.47 24.64
C ASN A 55 22.17 -18.05 24.80
N LEU A 56 21.85 -17.11 23.87
CA LEU A 56 22.30 -15.73 23.95
C LEU A 56 21.37 -14.87 24.81
N ILE A 57 20.06 -14.99 24.56
CA ILE A 57 19.04 -14.20 25.27
C ILE A 57 18.57 -14.91 26.55
N GLY A 58 18.59 -16.24 26.57
CA GLY A 58 18.17 -17.03 27.74
C GLY A 58 16.66 -17.28 27.80
N ILE A 59 15.97 -17.28 26.66
CA ILE A 59 14.54 -17.62 26.61
C ILE A 59 14.37 -19.12 26.91
N PRO A 60 13.47 -19.50 27.84
CA PRO A 60 13.14 -20.89 28.08
C PRO A 60 12.64 -21.58 26.79
N PRO A 61 13.08 -22.81 26.49
CA PRO A 61 12.72 -23.51 25.25
C PRO A 61 11.22 -23.68 25.02
N ASP A 62 10.43 -23.75 26.08
CA ASP A 62 8.96 -23.84 26.06
C ASP A 62 8.28 -22.52 25.63
N ARG A 63 9.03 -21.42 25.60
CA ARG A 63 8.58 -20.11 25.07
C ARG A 63 9.17 -19.78 23.70
N ILE A 64 9.87 -20.71 23.06
CA ILE A 64 10.37 -20.59 21.67
C ILE A 64 9.56 -21.53 20.80
N VAL A 65 8.66 -20.97 19.97
CA VAL A 65 7.72 -21.78 19.17
C VAL A 65 8.24 -21.89 17.75
N ARG A 66 8.34 -23.12 17.23
CA ARG A 66 8.72 -23.37 15.84
C ARG A 66 7.49 -23.31 14.94
N MET A 67 7.55 -22.48 13.90
CA MET A 67 6.46 -22.23 12.97
C MET A 67 6.86 -22.58 11.54
N GLY A 68 5.86 -22.84 10.71
CA GLY A 68 6.07 -23.20 9.30
C GLY A 68 6.34 -22.00 8.38
N GLU A 69 6.46 -22.29 7.08
CA GLU A 69 6.73 -21.30 6.05
C GLU A 69 5.66 -20.19 5.98
N LYS A 70 4.40 -20.52 6.26
CA LYS A 70 3.30 -19.55 6.23
C LYS A 70 3.50 -18.41 7.23
N ASP A 71 4.07 -18.70 8.40
CA ASP A 71 4.14 -17.77 9.53
C ASP A 71 5.55 -17.18 9.70
N ASN A 72 6.60 -17.99 9.57
CA ASN A 72 7.97 -17.58 9.84
C ASN A 72 8.93 -17.66 8.62
N PHE A 73 8.42 -17.47 7.40
CA PHE A 73 9.25 -17.26 6.22
C PHE A 73 8.72 -16.09 5.41
N TRP A 74 9.45 -14.99 5.43
CA TRP A 74 9.05 -13.76 4.75
C TRP A 74 9.61 -13.69 3.33
N ALA A 75 8.83 -13.16 2.41
CA ALA A 75 9.25 -12.87 1.04
C ALA A 75 8.67 -11.52 0.59
N MET A 76 9.48 -10.74 -0.12
CA MET A 76 9.07 -9.43 -0.65
C MET A 76 7.91 -9.54 -1.66
N GLY A 77 7.82 -10.68 -2.34
CA GLY A 77 6.78 -10.99 -3.32
C GLY A 77 6.98 -12.39 -3.88
N ASP A 78 6.44 -12.65 -5.06
CA ASP A 78 6.65 -13.91 -5.78
C ASP A 78 8.13 -14.13 -6.14
N THR A 79 8.87 -13.04 -6.30
CA THR A 79 10.32 -13.01 -6.59
C THR A 79 11.02 -11.97 -5.73
N GLY A 80 12.33 -12.12 -5.55
CA GLY A 80 13.19 -11.17 -4.84
C GLY A 80 13.68 -11.68 -3.48
N PRO A 81 14.27 -10.79 -2.66
CA PRO A 81 14.83 -11.15 -1.37
C PRO A 81 13.80 -11.82 -0.45
N CYS A 82 14.23 -12.89 0.22
CA CYS A 82 13.41 -13.64 1.15
C CYS A 82 14.27 -14.38 2.18
N GLY A 83 13.64 -14.89 3.22
CA GLY A 83 14.31 -15.69 4.23
C GLY A 83 13.44 -16.01 5.43
N PRO A 84 13.94 -16.86 6.35
CA PRO A 84 13.28 -17.15 7.60
C PRO A 84 13.14 -15.88 8.43
N CYS A 85 12.15 -15.86 9.30
CA CYS A 85 11.97 -14.76 10.25
C CYS A 85 11.68 -15.30 11.65
N SER A 86 11.80 -14.41 12.62
CA SER A 86 11.53 -14.67 14.02
C SER A 86 10.71 -13.52 14.59
N GLU A 87 9.60 -13.83 15.24
CA GLU A 87 8.73 -12.81 15.81
C GLU A 87 8.91 -12.76 17.33
N ILE A 88 8.80 -11.56 17.88
CA ILE A 88 8.67 -11.32 19.32
C ILE A 88 7.20 -11.02 19.60
N VAL A 89 6.59 -11.86 20.41
CA VAL A 89 5.15 -11.89 20.69
C VAL A 89 4.92 -11.64 22.17
N ILE A 90 3.91 -10.88 22.54
CA ILE A 90 3.51 -10.68 23.94
C ILE A 90 2.23 -11.45 24.27
N ASP A 91 2.23 -12.18 25.41
CA ASP A 91 0.99 -12.73 26.00
C ASP A 91 0.26 -11.59 26.74
N GLN A 92 -0.85 -11.13 26.19
CA GLN A 92 -1.67 -10.06 26.77
C GLN A 92 -2.47 -10.51 28.00
N GLY A 93 -2.51 -11.80 28.26
CA GLY A 93 -3.15 -12.37 29.45
C GLY A 93 -4.25 -13.38 29.14
N PRO A 94 -4.61 -14.20 30.13
CA PRO A 94 -5.60 -15.27 29.95
C PRO A 94 -7.01 -14.73 29.68
N GLU A 95 -7.31 -13.50 30.04
CA GLU A 95 -8.58 -12.80 29.78
C GLU A 95 -8.83 -12.58 28.29
N MET A 96 -7.76 -12.55 27.48
CA MET A 96 -7.84 -12.42 26.02
C MET A 96 -7.95 -13.79 25.30
N SER A 97 -8.03 -14.88 26.05
CA SER A 97 -8.06 -16.23 25.49
C SER A 97 -9.37 -16.53 24.76
N CYS A 98 -9.28 -17.08 23.53
CA CYS A 98 -10.45 -17.50 22.74
C CYS A 98 -10.99 -18.88 23.14
N GLY A 99 -10.36 -19.57 24.11
CA GLY A 99 -10.80 -20.89 24.58
C GLY A 99 -9.65 -21.83 24.97
N PRO A 100 -9.96 -23.12 25.20
CA PRO A 100 -8.99 -24.09 25.74
C PRO A 100 -7.81 -24.39 24.81
N ASN A 101 -7.95 -24.19 23.51
CA ASN A 101 -6.89 -24.39 22.52
C ASN A 101 -6.20 -23.09 22.10
N CYS A 102 -6.29 -22.04 22.95
CA CYS A 102 -5.67 -20.75 22.66
C CYS A 102 -4.14 -20.85 22.80
N GLY A 103 -3.41 -20.52 21.76
CA GLY A 103 -1.94 -20.56 21.73
C GLY A 103 -1.36 -20.04 20.42
N ILE A 104 -0.06 -19.75 20.43
CA ILE A 104 0.67 -19.31 19.24
C ILE A 104 0.55 -20.39 18.14
N GLY A 105 0.12 -20.00 16.95
CA GLY A 105 -0.10 -20.91 15.82
C GLY A 105 -1.31 -21.86 15.97
N GLN A 106 -2.10 -21.73 17.04
CA GLN A 106 -3.29 -22.55 17.28
C GLN A 106 -4.58 -21.79 16.99
N CYS A 107 -4.54 -20.47 17.08
CA CYS A 107 -5.68 -19.57 16.85
C CYS A 107 -5.20 -18.18 16.41
N ASP A 108 -6.12 -17.40 15.83
CA ASP A 108 -5.88 -16.04 15.35
C ASP A 108 -6.43 -14.97 16.34
N CYS A 109 -6.52 -15.28 17.64
CA CYS A 109 -6.99 -14.30 18.62
C CYS A 109 -5.84 -13.39 19.08
N ASP A 110 -6.20 -12.20 19.58
CA ASP A 110 -5.25 -11.15 19.96
C ASP A 110 -4.52 -11.41 21.29
N ARG A 111 -4.67 -12.57 21.94
CA ARG A 111 -3.97 -12.90 23.17
C ARG A 111 -2.46 -12.86 23.00
N TYR A 112 -1.96 -13.53 21.94
CA TYR A 112 -0.55 -13.56 21.61
C TYR A 112 -0.30 -12.57 20.48
N LEU A 113 -0.01 -11.31 20.85
CA LEU A 113 0.16 -10.21 19.90
C LEU A 113 1.60 -10.14 19.42
N GLU A 114 1.82 -10.27 18.11
CA GLU A 114 3.10 -9.98 17.48
C GLU A 114 3.45 -8.50 17.65
N LEU A 115 4.61 -8.21 18.26
CA LEU A 115 5.15 -6.87 18.41
C LEU A 115 6.18 -6.55 17.34
N TRP A 116 7.08 -7.49 17.06
CA TRP A 116 8.21 -7.25 16.17
C TRP A 116 8.54 -8.50 15.36
N ASN A 117 8.59 -8.37 14.04
CA ASN A 117 9.06 -9.41 13.14
C ASN A 117 10.52 -9.12 12.72
N LEU A 118 11.43 -10.04 13.00
CA LEU A 118 12.85 -9.97 12.63
C LEU A 118 13.08 -10.85 11.41
N VAL A 119 13.17 -10.25 10.23
CA VAL A 119 13.38 -10.96 8.97
C VAL A 119 14.86 -11.12 8.67
N PHE A 120 15.28 -12.34 8.43
CA PHE A 120 16.65 -12.74 8.10
C PHE A 120 16.76 -13.06 6.61
N MET A 121 16.88 -12.03 5.78
CA MET A 121 16.98 -12.19 4.32
C MET A 121 18.28 -12.89 3.95
N GLN A 122 18.17 -14.14 3.52
CA GLN A 122 19.30 -14.99 3.16
C GLN A 122 19.30 -15.41 1.70
N PHE A 123 18.15 -15.33 1.04
CA PHE A 123 17.95 -15.86 -0.30
C PHE A 123 17.33 -14.82 -1.23
N ASP A 124 17.56 -15.01 -2.51
CA ASP A 124 16.82 -14.40 -3.62
C ASP A 124 15.97 -15.48 -4.30
N ARG A 125 14.67 -15.23 -4.45
CA ARG A 125 13.71 -16.14 -5.09
C ARG A 125 13.50 -15.70 -6.54
N ASP A 126 13.74 -16.59 -7.49
CA ASP A 126 13.49 -16.34 -8.91
C ASP A 126 12.04 -16.68 -9.32
N VAL A 127 11.69 -16.39 -10.58
CA VAL A 127 10.34 -16.65 -11.15
C VAL A 127 9.95 -18.14 -11.16
N SER A 128 10.90 -19.06 -10.99
CA SER A 128 10.64 -20.49 -10.88
C SER A 128 10.43 -20.95 -9.45
N GLY A 129 10.57 -20.05 -8.46
CA GLY A 129 10.53 -20.32 -7.04
C GLY A 129 11.84 -20.84 -6.47
N LYS A 130 12.92 -20.90 -7.28
CA LYS A 130 14.23 -21.35 -6.83
C LYS A 130 14.88 -20.29 -5.93
N LEU A 131 15.39 -20.74 -4.78
CA LEU A 131 16.13 -19.92 -3.83
C LEU A 131 17.63 -19.99 -4.11
N THR A 132 18.25 -18.83 -4.24
CA THR A 132 19.71 -18.66 -4.34
C THR A 132 20.21 -17.82 -3.16
N PRO A 133 21.30 -18.21 -2.49
CA PRO A 133 21.84 -17.42 -1.37
C PRO A 133 22.18 -16.00 -1.83
N LEU A 134 21.83 -14.99 -1.03
CA LEU A 134 22.28 -13.62 -1.23
C LEU A 134 23.80 -13.52 -1.01
N PRO A 135 24.51 -12.68 -1.77
CA PRO A 135 25.95 -12.46 -1.58
C PRO A 135 26.31 -12.00 -0.17
N LYS A 136 25.41 -11.24 0.44
CA LYS A 136 25.50 -10.82 1.85
C LYS A 136 24.10 -10.93 2.47
N PRO A 137 23.93 -11.72 3.53
CA PRO A 137 22.69 -11.76 4.27
C PRO A 137 22.33 -10.37 4.82
N SER A 138 21.05 -10.07 4.86
CA SER A 138 20.53 -8.76 5.26
C SER A 138 19.48 -8.92 6.34
N ILE A 139 19.30 -7.86 7.13
CA ILE A 139 18.26 -7.76 8.14
C ILE A 139 17.23 -6.74 7.68
N ASP A 140 15.98 -7.16 7.72
CA ASP A 140 14.82 -6.31 7.53
C ASP A 140 13.84 -6.62 8.68
N THR A 141 13.49 -5.63 9.48
CA THR A 141 12.62 -5.88 10.63
C THR A 141 11.42 -4.94 10.61
N GLY A 142 10.30 -5.42 11.16
CA GLY A 142 9.07 -4.66 11.23
C GLY A 142 8.41 -4.75 12.60
N MET A 143 8.30 -3.59 13.27
CA MET A 143 7.61 -3.43 14.54
C MET A 143 6.45 -2.45 14.35
N GLY A 144 5.22 -2.91 14.56
CA GLY A 144 4.03 -2.05 14.46
C GLY A 144 3.97 -1.04 15.60
N LEU A 145 4.08 0.27 15.28
CA LEU A 145 3.99 1.32 16.29
C LEU A 145 2.68 1.25 17.06
N GLU A 146 1.57 1.07 16.37
CA GLU A 146 0.23 1.02 16.97
C GLU A 146 0.09 -0.15 17.97
N ARG A 147 0.67 -1.32 17.65
CA ARG A 147 0.67 -2.48 18.55
C ARG A 147 1.50 -2.22 19.80
N VAL A 148 2.70 -1.69 19.64
CA VAL A 148 3.57 -1.35 20.76
C VAL A 148 2.96 -0.24 21.61
N ALA A 149 2.37 0.78 21.00
CA ALA A 149 1.66 1.85 21.70
C ALA A 149 0.49 1.30 22.53
N ALA A 150 -0.30 0.37 21.98
CA ALA A 150 -1.40 -0.27 22.70
C ALA A 150 -0.91 -1.00 23.96
N VAL A 151 0.15 -1.80 23.82
CA VAL A 151 0.75 -2.53 24.95
C VAL A 151 1.30 -1.60 26.00
N LEU A 152 2.02 -0.53 25.62
CA LEU A 152 2.59 0.43 26.56
C LEU A 152 1.53 1.27 27.27
N GLN A 153 0.41 1.55 26.61
CA GLN A 153 -0.74 2.26 27.19
C GLN A 153 -1.66 1.32 28.00
N GLY A 154 -1.39 0.01 28.00
CA GLY A 154 -2.18 -0.98 28.73
C GLY A 154 -3.59 -1.19 28.17
N VAL A 155 -3.77 -0.98 26.87
CA VAL A 155 -5.03 -1.21 26.15
C VAL A 155 -4.90 -2.41 25.21
N HIS A 156 -6.05 -3.09 24.93
CA HIS A 156 -6.05 -4.33 24.13
C HIS A 156 -6.36 -4.12 22.63
N SER A 157 -6.61 -2.88 22.22
CA SER A 157 -6.90 -2.55 20.83
C SER A 157 -6.13 -1.30 20.41
N ASN A 158 -5.59 -1.31 19.21
CA ASN A 158 -4.96 -0.14 18.59
C ASN A 158 -5.91 1.08 18.56
N PHE A 159 -7.22 0.84 18.41
CA PHE A 159 -8.24 1.89 18.35
C PHE A 159 -8.51 2.58 19.70
N ASP A 160 -7.99 2.03 20.78
CA ASP A 160 -8.11 2.61 22.14
C ASP A 160 -6.90 3.48 22.51
N THR A 161 -5.86 3.49 21.65
CA THR A 161 -4.67 4.31 21.85
C THR A 161 -4.93 5.78 21.59
N ASP A 162 -4.06 6.62 22.10
CA ASP A 162 -4.04 8.06 21.79
C ASP A 162 -3.89 8.37 20.31
N LEU A 163 -3.34 7.44 19.52
CA LEU A 163 -3.22 7.55 18.05
C LEU A 163 -4.58 7.52 17.34
N PHE A 164 -5.55 6.75 17.84
CA PHE A 164 -6.87 6.60 17.23
C PHE A 164 -8.00 7.29 18.00
N ALA A 165 -7.85 7.50 19.29
CA ALA A 165 -8.89 8.10 20.13
C ALA A 165 -9.43 9.46 19.62
N PRO A 166 -8.62 10.36 19.02
CA PRO A 166 -9.15 11.59 18.43
C PRO A 166 -10.14 11.34 17.29
N MET A 167 -9.83 10.38 16.41
CA MET A 167 -10.69 10.01 15.28
C MET A 167 -11.96 9.32 15.74
N ILE A 168 -11.87 8.42 16.72
CA ILE A 168 -13.06 7.77 17.33
C ILE A 168 -13.98 8.83 17.93
N ARG A 169 -13.45 9.76 18.74
CA ARG A 169 -14.27 10.87 19.32
C ARG A 169 -14.92 11.75 18.25
N PHE A 170 -14.22 12.03 17.17
CA PHE A 170 -14.79 12.75 16.03
C PHE A 170 -16.00 12.01 15.44
N ILE A 171 -15.86 10.68 15.25
CA ILE A 171 -16.93 9.84 14.67
C ILE A 171 -18.13 9.75 15.63
N GLU A 172 -17.89 9.59 16.94
CA GLU A 172 -18.92 9.64 17.99
C GLU A 172 -19.73 10.94 17.92
N ALA A 173 -19.03 12.07 17.84
CA ALA A 173 -19.65 13.38 17.74
C ALA A 173 -20.50 13.55 16.46
N CYS A 174 -20.03 13.02 15.33
CA CYS A 174 -20.77 13.05 14.07
C CYS A 174 -22.02 12.16 14.10
N ALA A 175 -21.90 10.96 14.69
CA ALA A 175 -22.95 9.94 14.67
C ALA A 175 -23.96 10.09 15.84
N GLY A 176 -23.61 10.85 16.89
CA GLY A 176 -24.40 10.92 18.12
C GLY A 176 -24.46 9.58 18.84
N LYS A 177 -23.41 8.76 18.76
CA LYS A 177 -23.30 7.42 19.34
C LYS A 177 -22.02 7.31 20.14
N THR A 178 -22.00 6.41 21.12
CA THR A 178 -20.84 6.18 21.99
C THR A 178 -20.12 4.90 21.59
N TYR A 179 -18.80 4.96 21.47
CA TYR A 179 -17.95 3.80 21.23
C TYR A 179 -18.02 2.83 22.42
N ARG A 180 -18.04 1.52 22.14
CA ARG A 180 -18.19 0.42 23.12
C ARG A 180 -19.60 0.25 23.74
N GLU A 181 -20.62 0.88 23.18
CA GLU A 181 -22.01 0.59 23.54
C GLU A 181 -22.66 -0.46 22.64
N ASN A 182 -22.19 -0.61 21.40
CA ASN A 182 -22.74 -1.54 20.43
C ASN A 182 -21.65 -2.07 19.48
N ASP A 183 -21.45 -3.38 19.43
CA ASP A 183 -20.38 -4.02 18.65
C ASP A 183 -20.42 -3.68 17.15
N GLN A 184 -21.61 -3.53 16.54
CA GLN A 184 -21.74 -3.19 15.12
C GLN A 184 -21.37 -1.74 14.84
N ASP A 185 -21.75 -0.84 15.74
CA ASP A 185 -21.35 0.57 15.69
C ASP A 185 -19.84 0.69 15.90
N ASP A 186 -19.27 -0.07 16.81
CA ASP A 186 -17.83 -0.11 17.09
C ASP A 186 -17.02 -0.54 15.88
N ILE A 187 -17.46 -1.61 15.20
CA ILE A 187 -16.83 -2.07 13.93
C ILE A 187 -16.85 -0.93 12.93
N SER A 188 -17.99 -0.24 12.78
CA SER A 188 -18.12 0.87 11.84
C SER A 188 -17.20 2.05 12.20
N MET A 189 -17.12 2.41 13.48
CA MET A 189 -16.24 3.49 13.97
C MET A 189 -14.77 3.16 13.74
N ARG A 190 -14.34 1.92 14.01
CA ARG A 190 -12.97 1.45 13.78
C ARG A 190 -12.60 1.49 12.29
N VAL A 191 -13.49 1.01 11.41
CA VAL A 191 -13.27 1.07 9.96
C VAL A 191 -13.12 2.51 9.49
N ILE A 192 -13.97 3.42 9.94
CA ILE A 192 -13.89 4.83 9.55
C ILE A 192 -12.59 5.46 10.05
N ALA A 193 -12.19 5.23 11.30
CA ALA A 193 -10.96 5.78 11.87
C ALA A 193 -9.70 5.30 11.12
N ASP A 194 -9.60 3.99 10.84
CA ASP A 194 -8.53 3.41 10.03
C ASP A 194 -8.48 4.01 8.62
N HIS A 195 -9.64 4.12 7.98
CA HIS A 195 -9.73 4.59 6.61
C HIS A 195 -9.54 6.12 6.47
N LEU A 196 -9.84 6.89 7.50
CA LEU A 196 -9.51 8.31 7.55
C LEU A 196 -7.99 8.52 7.51
N ARG A 197 -7.23 7.79 8.33
CA ARG A 197 -5.76 7.84 8.30
C ARG A 197 -5.24 7.47 6.91
N SER A 198 -5.65 6.31 6.39
CA SER A 198 -5.22 5.82 5.08
C SER A 198 -5.53 6.81 3.95
N THR A 199 -6.73 7.40 3.95
CA THR A 199 -7.16 8.39 2.95
C THR A 199 -6.29 9.65 3.02
N THR A 200 -6.05 10.16 4.23
CA THR A 200 -5.26 11.37 4.45
C THR A 200 -3.84 11.21 3.91
N PHE A 201 -3.18 10.12 4.26
CA PHE A 201 -1.81 9.86 3.80
C PHE A 201 -1.73 9.61 2.30
N LEU A 202 -2.58 8.74 1.75
CA LEU A 202 -2.55 8.42 0.32
C LEU A 202 -2.76 9.67 -0.55
N ILE A 203 -3.70 10.54 -0.20
CA ILE A 203 -3.93 11.77 -0.98
C ILE A 203 -2.79 12.76 -0.77
N SER A 204 -2.28 12.92 0.45
CA SER A 204 -1.13 13.77 0.74
C SER A 204 0.12 13.32 -0.03
N ASP A 205 0.28 12.02 -0.27
CA ASP A 205 1.36 11.42 -1.07
C ASP A 205 1.10 11.46 -2.58
N GLY A 206 0.01 12.11 -3.01
CA GLY A 206 -0.30 12.37 -4.41
C GLY A 206 -1.12 11.27 -5.11
N VAL A 207 -1.67 10.29 -4.37
CA VAL A 207 -2.61 9.32 -4.93
C VAL A 207 -4.00 9.94 -4.99
N LEU A 208 -4.59 10.01 -6.18
CA LEU A 208 -5.96 10.51 -6.37
C LEU A 208 -6.95 9.37 -6.64
N PRO A 209 -8.21 9.48 -6.16
CA PRO A 209 -9.23 8.46 -6.41
C PRO A 209 -9.47 8.25 -7.91
N SER A 210 -9.30 7.02 -8.40
CA SER A 210 -9.48 6.66 -9.82
C SER A 210 -10.19 5.31 -9.99
N ASN A 211 -10.37 4.86 -11.24
CA ASN A 211 -10.99 3.56 -11.54
C ASN A 211 -9.99 2.41 -11.65
N GLU A 212 -8.70 2.68 -11.56
CA GLU A 212 -7.63 1.70 -11.78
C GLU A 212 -6.39 2.01 -10.94
N GLY A 213 -5.50 1.04 -10.81
CA GLY A 213 -4.25 1.18 -10.09
C GLY A 213 -4.40 1.55 -8.61
N ARG A 214 -3.47 2.34 -8.10
CA ARG A 214 -3.46 2.79 -6.69
C ARG A 214 -4.67 3.66 -6.34
N GLY A 215 -5.12 4.50 -7.28
CA GLY A 215 -6.28 5.35 -7.08
C GLY A 215 -7.59 4.58 -6.94
N TYR A 216 -7.71 3.39 -7.53
CA TYR A 216 -8.84 2.49 -7.31
C TYR A 216 -8.86 1.96 -5.88
N VAL A 217 -7.70 1.58 -5.33
CA VAL A 217 -7.59 1.12 -3.93
C VAL A 217 -8.01 2.24 -2.97
N LEU A 218 -7.49 3.46 -3.18
CA LEU A 218 -7.89 4.63 -2.39
C LEU A 218 -9.41 4.87 -2.47
N ARG A 219 -9.97 4.89 -3.68
CA ARG A 219 -11.42 5.07 -3.87
C ARG A 219 -12.23 4.02 -3.14
N ARG A 220 -11.79 2.76 -3.16
CA ARG A 220 -12.43 1.66 -2.45
C ARG A 220 -12.40 1.86 -0.93
N ILE A 221 -11.27 2.30 -0.37
CA ILE A 221 -11.11 2.62 1.06
C ILE A 221 -12.08 3.75 1.45
N MET A 222 -12.11 4.85 0.70
CA MET A 222 -12.99 5.98 0.97
C MET A 222 -14.47 5.58 0.92
N ARG A 223 -14.87 4.79 -0.08
CA ARG A 223 -16.26 4.32 -0.22
C ARG A 223 -16.66 3.37 0.90
N ARG A 224 -15.74 2.52 1.36
CA ARG A 224 -15.98 1.65 2.51
C ARG A 224 -16.22 2.48 3.78
N ALA A 225 -15.40 3.49 4.04
CA ALA A 225 -15.60 4.40 5.16
C ALA A 225 -16.94 5.15 5.08
N ALA A 226 -17.30 5.69 3.91
CA ALA A 226 -18.57 6.38 3.72
C ALA A 226 -19.78 5.46 3.92
N ARG A 227 -19.68 4.18 3.52
CA ARG A 227 -20.71 3.16 3.83
C ARG A 227 -20.88 2.97 5.33
N HIS A 228 -19.78 2.77 6.06
CA HIS A 228 -19.86 2.60 7.51
C HIS A 228 -20.43 3.85 8.19
N GLY A 229 -20.22 5.05 7.63
CA GLY A 229 -20.93 6.25 8.04
C GLY A 229 -22.44 6.15 7.88
N LYS A 230 -22.91 5.60 6.74
CA LYS A 230 -24.35 5.35 6.54
C LYS A 230 -24.92 4.35 7.55
N MET A 231 -24.16 3.29 7.88
CA MET A 231 -24.59 2.32 8.91
C MET A 231 -24.70 2.96 10.29
N LEU A 232 -23.86 3.96 10.59
CA LEU A 232 -23.97 4.78 11.79
C LEU A 232 -25.10 5.83 11.76
N GLY A 233 -25.80 5.97 10.61
CA GLY A 233 -26.90 6.93 10.43
C GLY A 233 -26.51 8.27 9.82
N LEU A 234 -25.24 8.43 9.37
CA LEU A 234 -24.79 9.67 8.73
C LEU A 234 -25.34 9.77 7.31
N SER A 235 -26.12 10.80 7.04
CA SER A 235 -26.71 11.05 5.70
C SER A 235 -25.86 11.99 4.84
N GLU A 236 -25.14 12.90 5.46
CA GLU A 236 -24.32 13.91 4.80
C GLU A 236 -22.84 13.50 4.73
N PRO A 237 -22.05 14.07 3.80
CA PRO A 237 -20.60 13.93 3.80
C PRO A 237 -19.97 14.33 5.13
N PHE A 238 -19.07 13.52 5.64
CA PHE A 238 -18.44 13.74 6.95
C PHE A 238 -16.94 13.41 6.97
N LEU A 239 -16.46 12.49 6.11
CA LEU A 239 -15.07 12.06 6.09
C LEU A 239 -14.11 13.24 5.90
N TYR A 240 -14.47 14.18 5.00
CA TYR A 240 -13.64 15.35 4.75
C TYR A 240 -13.37 16.20 6.01
N LYS A 241 -14.30 16.21 6.98
CA LYS A 241 -14.13 16.93 8.25
C LYS A 241 -13.14 16.19 9.18
N GLY A 242 -13.04 14.88 9.05
CA GLY A 242 -12.10 14.06 9.82
C GLY A 242 -10.65 14.18 9.35
N ILE A 243 -10.40 14.74 8.16
CA ILE A 243 -9.03 14.96 7.66
C ILE A 243 -8.24 15.87 8.60
N GLU A 244 -8.82 16.97 9.06
CA GLU A 244 -8.19 17.90 10.00
C GLU A 244 -7.83 17.20 11.32
N VAL A 245 -8.69 16.28 11.80
CA VAL A 245 -8.43 15.50 13.02
C VAL A 245 -7.20 14.59 12.87
N VAL A 246 -7.04 13.96 11.70
CA VAL A 246 -5.85 13.14 11.40
C VAL A 246 -4.60 14.02 11.29
N VAL A 247 -4.71 15.16 10.61
CA VAL A 247 -3.61 16.12 10.47
C VAL A 247 -3.15 16.59 11.85
N ASP A 248 -4.08 17.01 12.71
CA ASP A 248 -3.75 17.49 14.06
C ASP A 248 -3.06 16.41 14.91
N ALA A 249 -3.47 15.17 14.76
CA ALA A 249 -2.87 14.05 15.51
C ALA A 249 -1.45 13.70 15.01
N MET A 250 -1.14 13.92 13.71
CA MET A 250 0.05 13.35 13.08
C MET A 250 1.03 14.38 12.50
N GLN A 251 0.66 15.65 12.34
CA GLN A 251 1.52 16.69 11.76
C GLN A 251 2.81 16.95 12.56
N GLY A 252 2.86 16.56 13.83
CA GLY A 252 4.07 16.68 14.65
C GLY A 252 5.24 15.91 14.08
N VAL A 253 4.97 14.79 13.42
CA VAL A 253 5.95 13.92 12.73
C VAL A 253 5.89 14.16 11.22
N TYR A 254 4.70 14.16 10.64
CA TYR A 254 4.45 14.27 9.19
C TYR A 254 3.99 15.69 8.83
N LYS A 255 4.94 16.61 8.75
CA LYS A 255 4.67 18.06 8.52
C LYS A 255 3.92 18.33 7.22
N ASP A 256 4.18 17.52 6.19
CA ASP A 256 3.52 17.63 4.88
C ASP A 256 2.00 17.49 4.95
N LEU A 257 1.48 16.85 5.99
CA LEU A 257 0.03 16.72 6.18
C LEU A 257 -0.63 18.07 6.41
N ALA A 258 0.02 18.96 7.19
CA ALA A 258 -0.49 20.31 7.43
C ALA A 258 -0.51 21.14 6.13
N ASP A 259 0.58 21.07 5.34
CA ASP A 259 0.68 21.80 4.07
C ASP A 259 -0.34 21.33 3.05
N ASN A 260 -0.69 20.04 3.06
CA ASN A 260 -1.62 19.43 2.11
C ASN A 260 -3.07 19.35 2.63
N CYS A 261 -3.37 19.77 3.85
CA CYS A 261 -4.65 19.57 4.53
C CYS A 261 -5.85 20.03 3.69
N GLU A 262 -5.79 21.25 3.14
CA GLU A 262 -6.87 21.79 2.31
C GLU A 262 -7.09 20.96 1.04
N HIS A 263 -6.01 20.58 0.36
CA HIS A 263 -6.09 19.74 -0.84
C HIS A 263 -6.73 18.39 -0.53
N VAL A 264 -6.27 17.69 0.53
CA VAL A 264 -6.80 16.40 0.97
C VAL A 264 -8.28 16.49 1.29
N THR A 265 -8.68 17.54 2.01
CA THR A 265 -10.07 17.83 2.37
C THR A 265 -10.95 18.00 1.14
N GLN A 266 -10.52 18.79 0.14
CA GLN A 266 -11.30 19.02 -1.08
C GLN A 266 -11.44 17.77 -1.95
N VAL A 267 -10.37 17.00 -2.11
CA VAL A 267 -10.41 15.70 -2.85
C VAL A 267 -11.35 14.73 -2.16
N THR A 268 -11.28 14.64 -0.83
CA THR A 268 -12.13 13.76 -0.03
C THR A 268 -13.60 14.15 -0.16
N LEU A 269 -13.93 15.44 0.01
CA LEU A 269 -15.29 15.94 -0.12
C LEU A 269 -15.88 15.67 -1.51
N HIS A 270 -15.08 15.87 -2.56
CA HIS A 270 -15.52 15.63 -3.93
C HIS A 270 -15.88 14.16 -4.19
N GLU A 271 -15.01 13.22 -3.79
CA GLU A 271 -15.27 11.79 -3.97
C GLU A 271 -16.42 11.32 -3.06
N GLU A 272 -16.53 11.84 -1.84
CA GLU A 272 -17.59 11.51 -0.89
C GLU A 272 -18.96 11.94 -1.43
N ARG A 273 -19.10 13.15 -1.96
CA ARG A 273 -20.32 13.65 -2.63
C ARG A 273 -20.68 12.79 -3.84
N ARG A 274 -19.70 12.50 -4.69
CA ARG A 274 -19.88 11.66 -5.87
C ARG A 274 -20.36 10.27 -5.50
N PHE A 275 -19.78 9.68 -4.46
CA PHE A 275 -20.19 8.35 -4.00
C PHE A 275 -21.55 8.37 -3.32
N GLY A 276 -21.85 9.40 -2.52
CA GLY A 276 -23.16 9.53 -1.86
C GLY A 276 -24.32 9.49 -2.86
N HIS A 277 -24.17 10.15 -4.00
CA HIS A 277 -25.16 10.11 -5.08
C HIS A 277 -25.29 8.69 -5.70
N THR A 278 -24.16 8.07 -6.00
CA THR A 278 -24.11 6.72 -6.58
C THR A 278 -24.57 5.66 -5.59
N LEU A 279 -24.24 5.81 -4.31
CA LEU A 279 -24.58 4.88 -3.24
C LEU A 279 -26.10 4.80 -3.05
N ASN A 280 -26.78 5.93 -3.01
CA ASN A 280 -28.23 5.96 -2.84
C ASN A 280 -28.95 5.23 -3.99
N GLN A 281 -28.56 5.51 -5.24
CA GLN A 281 -29.13 4.83 -6.42
C GLN A 281 -28.81 3.32 -6.44
N GLY A 282 -27.57 2.95 -6.10
CA GLY A 282 -27.16 1.56 -6.02
C GLY A 282 -27.86 0.78 -4.91
N MET A 283 -28.07 1.39 -3.75
CA MET A 283 -28.81 0.80 -2.62
C MET A 283 -30.27 0.54 -2.98
N ASP A 284 -30.96 1.50 -3.59
CA ASP A 284 -32.35 1.34 -4.00
C ASP A 284 -32.50 0.18 -5.00
N LEU A 285 -31.58 0.09 -5.96
CA LEU A 285 -31.57 -1.00 -6.93
C LEU A 285 -31.27 -2.35 -6.26
N LEU A 286 -30.29 -2.41 -5.35
CA LEU A 286 -29.94 -3.64 -4.62
C LEU A 286 -31.10 -4.12 -3.74
N HIS A 287 -31.77 -3.22 -3.02
CA HIS A 287 -32.96 -3.55 -2.23
C HIS A 287 -34.07 -4.12 -3.11
N THR A 288 -34.25 -3.55 -4.29
CA THR A 288 -35.22 -4.07 -5.28
C THR A 288 -34.85 -5.49 -5.72
N LEU A 289 -33.58 -5.73 -6.07
CA LEU A 289 -33.07 -7.06 -6.47
C LEU A 289 -33.20 -8.09 -5.35
N ILE A 290 -32.91 -7.72 -4.12
CA ILE A 290 -33.10 -8.59 -2.94
C ILE A 290 -34.58 -8.96 -2.77
N ALA A 291 -35.47 -7.98 -2.84
CA ALA A 291 -36.90 -8.22 -2.71
C ALA A 291 -37.44 -9.12 -3.83
N GLU A 292 -36.98 -8.94 -5.07
CA GLU A 292 -37.36 -9.78 -6.22
C GLU A 292 -36.82 -11.20 -6.07
N THR A 293 -35.56 -11.37 -5.66
CA THR A 293 -34.92 -12.68 -5.44
C THR A 293 -35.69 -13.47 -4.37
N LYS A 294 -36.03 -12.82 -3.25
CA LYS A 294 -36.81 -13.44 -2.17
C LYS A 294 -38.23 -13.80 -2.61
N ARG A 295 -38.91 -12.95 -3.41
CA ARG A 295 -40.24 -13.26 -3.97
C ARG A 295 -40.22 -14.49 -4.89
N GLN A 296 -39.09 -14.71 -5.57
CA GLN A 296 -38.90 -15.88 -6.45
C GLN A 296 -38.41 -17.12 -5.68
N ASN A 297 -38.32 -17.07 -4.34
CA ASN A 297 -37.79 -18.12 -3.48
C ASN A 297 -36.34 -18.53 -3.87
N ARG A 298 -35.55 -17.59 -4.41
CA ARG A 298 -34.15 -17.81 -4.74
C ARG A 298 -33.29 -17.36 -3.57
N THR A 299 -32.14 -18.00 -3.44
CA THR A 299 -31.13 -17.70 -2.41
C THR A 299 -29.85 -17.07 -2.97
N VAL A 300 -29.83 -16.81 -4.29
CA VAL A 300 -28.66 -16.28 -5.00
C VAL A 300 -29.09 -15.10 -5.85
N LEU A 301 -28.40 -13.96 -5.70
CA LEU A 301 -28.57 -12.79 -6.56
C LEU A 301 -27.95 -13.05 -7.93
N ASP A 302 -28.63 -12.62 -8.98
CA ASP A 302 -28.21 -12.81 -10.37
C ASP A 302 -26.93 -12.05 -10.70
N GLY A 303 -25.94 -12.75 -11.28
CA GLY A 303 -24.62 -12.21 -11.59
C GLY A 303 -24.64 -11.04 -12.58
N LYS A 304 -25.56 -11.05 -13.55
CA LYS A 304 -25.76 -9.95 -14.49
C LYS A 304 -26.31 -8.68 -13.81
N ALA A 305 -27.22 -8.86 -12.86
CA ALA A 305 -27.77 -7.75 -12.10
C ALA A 305 -26.71 -7.14 -11.17
N ILE A 306 -25.87 -7.97 -10.54
CA ILE A 306 -24.73 -7.54 -9.73
C ILE A 306 -23.72 -6.80 -10.60
N PHE A 307 -23.39 -7.31 -11.79
CA PHE A 307 -22.51 -6.65 -12.73
C PHE A 307 -23.04 -5.27 -13.13
N ARG A 308 -24.34 -5.11 -13.35
CA ARG A 308 -24.94 -3.80 -13.63
C ARG A 308 -24.79 -2.82 -12.47
N LEU A 309 -24.94 -3.27 -11.22
CA LEU A 309 -24.67 -2.46 -10.04
C LEU A 309 -23.23 -1.96 -10.03
N TYR A 310 -22.28 -2.84 -10.32
CA TYR A 310 -20.87 -2.55 -10.35
C TYR A 310 -20.48 -1.62 -11.51
N ASP A 311 -20.82 -1.99 -12.75
CA ASP A 311 -20.37 -1.33 -13.97
C ASP A 311 -21.10 0.02 -14.21
N THR A 312 -22.43 0.05 -14.05
CA THR A 312 -23.24 1.22 -14.38
C THR A 312 -23.30 2.22 -13.22
N PHE A 313 -23.48 1.71 -12.01
CA PHE A 313 -23.66 2.56 -10.82
C PHE A 313 -22.38 2.71 -9.99
N GLY A 314 -21.28 2.01 -10.34
CA GLY A 314 -20.04 2.02 -9.56
C GLY A 314 -20.23 1.53 -8.12
N PHE A 315 -21.26 0.67 -7.91
CA PHE A 315 -21.56 0.12 -6.60
C PHE A 315 -20.57 -1.02 -6.30
N PRO A 316 -19.80 -0.96 -5.22
CA PRO A 316 -18.75 -1.94 -4.96
C PRO A 316 -19.29 -3.36 -4.78
N LEU A 317 -18.58 -4.35 -5.35
CA LEU A 317 -18.98 -5.76 -5.27
C LEU A 317 -18.96 -6.30 -3.84
N ASP A 318 -17.93 -5.92 -3.07
CA ASP A 318 -17.79 -6.27 -1.66
C ASP A 318 -18.96 -5.73 -0.81
N LEU A 319 -19.41 -4.51 -1.13
CA LEU A 319 -20.60 -3.93 -0.53
C LEU A 319 -21.88 -4.70 -0.88
N THR A 320 -22.02 -5.10 -2.14
CA THR A 320 -23.14 -5.95 -2.58
C THR A 320 -23.12 -7.29 -1.84
N GLN A 321 -21.94 -7.87 -1.65
CA GLN A 321 -21.77 -9.15 -0.97
C GLN A 321 -22.16 -9.08 0.50
N ASP A 322 -21.69 -8.04 1.21
CA ASP A 322 -22.00 -7.85 2.62
C ASP A 322 -23.51 -7.66 2.85
N ILE A 323 -24.16 -6.80 2.04
CA ILE A 323 -25.62 -6.56 2.15
C ILE A 323 -26.40 -7.83 1.79
N ALA A 324 -25.98 -8.56 0.77
CA ALA A 324 -26.62 -9.83 0.40
C ALA A 324 -26.51 -10.85 1.55
N ALA A 325 -25.36 -10.95 2.21
CA ALA A 325 -25.13 -11.83 3.36
C ALA A 325 -26.03 -11.47 4.54
N ASP A 326 -26.22 -10.19 4.85
CA ASP A 326 -27.18 -9.72 5.87
C ASP A 326 -28.61 -10.20 5.58
N HIS A 327 -28.93 -10.35 4.32
CA HIS A 327 -30.21 -10.88 3.85
C HIS A 327 -30.22 -12.39 3.62
N ARG A 328 -29.16 -13.12 3.99
CA ARG A 328 -28.95 -14.57 3.78
C ARG A 328 -29.02 -14.97 2.32
N LEU A 329 -28.50 -14.14 1.43
CA LEU A 329 -28.37 -14.38 0.01
C LEU A 329 -26.90 -14.51 -0.37
N ALA A 330 -26.60 -15.42 -1.31
CA ALA A 330 -25.30 -15.52 -1.96
C ALA A 330 -25.28 -14.72 -3.27
N LEU A 331 -24.09 -14.53 -3.85
CA LEU A 331 -23.92 -13.91 -5.16
C LEU A 331 -23.59 -14.95 -6.23
N ASP A 332 -24.16 -14.82 -7.42
CA ASP A 332 -23.71 -15.56 -8.62
C ASP A 332 -22.42 -14.95 -9.16
N MET A 333 -21.30 -15.31 -8.53
CA MET A 333 -19.97 -14.81 -8.91
C MET A 333 -19.57 -15.29 -10.30
N VAL A 334 -19.97 -16.49 -10.72
CA VAL A 334 -19.67 -17.02 -12.06
C VAL A 334 -20.36 -16.19 -13.14
N GLY A 335 -21.62 -15.85 -12.93
CA GLY A 335 -22.37 -14.94 -13.80
C GLY A 335 -21.77 -13.54 -13.83
N PHE A 336 -21.33 -13.01 -12.69
CA PHE A 336 -20.65 -11.72 -12.59
C PHE A 336 -19.35 -11.70 -13.38
N GLU A 337 -18.47 -12.68 -13.18
CA GLU A 337 -17.17 -12.78 -13.86
C GLU A 337 -17.34 -12.93 -15.38
N ARG A 338 -18.35 -13.67 -15.83
CA ARG A 338 -18.69 -13.77 -17.25
C ARG A 338 -19.05 -12.41 -17.86
N GLU A 339 -19.85 -11.61 -17.18
CA GLU A 339 -20.23 -10.27 -17.66
C GLU A 339 -19.01 -9.31 -17.61
N MET A 340 -18.16 -9.43 -16.60
CA MET A 340 -16.88 -8.70 -16.50
C MET A 340 -15.95 -9.01 -17.69
N GLU A 341 -15.79 -10.29 -18.03
CA GLU A 341 -14.95 -10.68 -19.16
C GLU A 341 -15.57 -10.26 -20.50
N ALA A 342 -16.90 -10.34 -20.63
CA ALA A 342 -17.60 -9.81 -21.79
C ALA A 342 -17.41 -8.29 -21.94
N GLN A 343 -17.42 -7.55 -20.83
CA GLN A 343 -17.14 -6.10 -20.82
C GLN A 343 -15.68 -5.83 -21.18
N ARG A 344 -14.73 -6.54 -20.59
CA ARG A 344 -13.29 -6.44 -20.93
C ARG A 344 -13.05 -6.73 -22.41
N THR A 345 -13.71 -7.75 -22.96
CA THR A 345 -13.60 -8.11 -24.38
C THR A 345 -14.19 -7.02 -25.28
N ARG A 346 -15.36 -6.46 -24.91
CA ARG A 346 -15.94 -5.30 -25.62
C ARG A 346 -15.06 -4.08 -25.53
N ALA A 347 -14.50 -3.80 -24.36
CA ALA A 347 -13.56 -2.71 -24.14
C ALA A 347 -12.29 -2.91 -24.98
N ARG A 348 -11.72 -4.13 -25.03
CA ARG A 348 -10.58 -4.48 -25.92
C ARG A 348 -10.93 -4.32 -27.40
N GLN A 349 -12.14 -4.71 -27.82
CA GLN A 349 -12.60 -4.57 -29.22
C GLN A 349 -12.94 -3.13 -29.60
N ALA A 350 -13.56 -2.38 -28.70
CA ALA A 350 -13.87 -0.95 -28.91
C ALA A 350 -12.62 -0.06 -28.78
N TRP A 351 -11.56 -0.61 -28.23
CA TRP A 351 -10.34 0.09 -27.90
C TRP A 351 -9.38 0.14 -29.08
N LYS A 352 -9.34 1.29 -29.75
CA LYS A 352 -8.35 1.62 -30.77
C LYS A 352 -7.09 2.18 -30.11
N GLY A 353 -6.35 1.31 -29.42
CA GLY A 353 -4.95 1.53 -29.06
C GLY A 353 -4.64 2.60 -28.01
N SER A 354 -4.61 2.22 -26.76
CA SER A 354 -3.61 2.56 -25.72
C SER A 354 -3.85 1.66 -24.52
N GLY A 355 -3.01 0.70 -24.20
CA GLY A 355 -3.23 -0.13 -23.10
C GLY A 355 -2.09 -0.98 -22.57
N ASP A 356 -2.22 -1.31 -21.33
CA ASP A 356 -1.19 -1.94 -20.54
C ASP A 356 -0.58 -3.24 -21.11
N VAL A 357 -1.36 -4.03 -21.87
CA VAL A 357 -0.83 -5.26 -22.49
C VAL A 357 0.01 -4.97 -23.73
N ALA A 358 -0.38 -3.98 -24.55
CA ALA A 358 0.41 -3.53 -25.70
C ALA A 358 1.66 -2.75 -25.25
N VAL A 359 1.55 -2.03 -24.17
CA VAL A 359 2.62 -1.29 -23.50
C VAL A 359 3.70 -2.26 -22.97
N ASP A 360 3.33 -3.37 -22.34
CA ASP A 360 4.28 -4.36 -21.82
C ASP A 360 5.07 -5.04 -22.95
N VAL A 361 4.43 -5.40 -24.05
CA VAL A 361 5.09 -5.96 -25.25
C VAL A 361 6.04 -4.95 -25.88
N MET A 362 5.64 -3.69 -26.01
CA MET A 362 6.46 -2.62 -26.56
C MET A 362 7.73 -2.39 -25.73
N TYR A 363 7.62 -2.37 -24.40
CA TYR A 363 8.79 -2.17 -23.54
C TYR A 363 9.74 -3.37 -23.58
N LYS A 364 9.24 -4.59 -23.70
CA LYS A 364 10.07 -5.78 -23.94
C LYS A 364 10.82 -5.69 -25.26
N GLU A 365 10.14 -5.27 -26.33
CA GLU A 365 10.78 -5.04 -27.62
C GLU A 365 11.83 -3.91 -27.57
N LEU A 366 11.53 -2.82 -26.87
CA LEU A 366 12.46 -1.71 -26.67
C LEU A 366 13.68 -2.12 -25.85
N ALA A 367 13.51 -2.93 -24.82
CA ALA A 367 14.61 -3.46 -24.02
C ALA A 367 15.58 -4.34 -24.85
N HIS A 368 15.08 -5.02 -25.88
CA HIS A 368 15.94 -5.77 -26.81
C HIS A 368 16.65 -4.89 -27.85
N LYS A 369 16.12 -3.70 -28.15
CA LYS A 369 16.63 -2.79 -29.18
C LYS A 369 17.52 -1.68 -28.65
N LEU A 370 17.27 -1.25 -27.42
CA LEU A 370 17.97 -0.14 -26.77
C LEU A 370 18.98 -0.65 -25.74
N PRO A 371 20.06 0.09 -25.50
CA PRO A 371 20.95 -0.22 -24.38
C PRO A 371 20.19 -0.05 -23.05
N ALA A 372 20.52 -0.87 -22.06
CA ALA A 372 19.97 -0.77 -20.73
C ALA A 372 20.25 0.60 -20.10
N THR A 373 19.25 1.21 -19.49
CA THR A 373 19.40 2.47 -18.75
C THR A 373 20.26 2.26 -17.52
N ARG A 374 21.36 3.00 -17.39
CA ARG A 374 22.20 2.98 -16.20
C ARG A 374 21.63 3.92 -15.14
N PHE A 375 21.25 3.37 -14.00
CA PHE A 375 20.76 4.15 -12.85
C PHE A 375 21.92 4.67 -11.99
N THR A 376 21.94 5.99 -11.72
CA THR A 376 22.96 6.68 -10.92
C THR A 376 22.43 7.31 -9.64
N GLY A 377 21.12 7.20 -9.38
CA GLY A 377 20.39 7.92 -8.33
C GLY A 377 20.74 7.53 -6.90
N TYR A 378 21.56 6.49 -6.68
CA TYR A 378 22.13 6.21 -5.36
C TYR A 378 23.27 7.15 -4.98
N THR A 379 23.96 7.71 -5.96
CA THR A 379 25.17 8.52 -5.74
C THR A 379 25.03 9.97 -6.17
N THR A 380 24.09 10.28 -7.08
CA THR A 380 23.88 11.63 -7.58
C THR A 380 22.40 11.93 -7.81
N LEU A 381 22.03 13.20 -7.65
CA LEU A 381 20.69 13.72 -7.96
C LEU A 381 20.63 14.44 -9.32
N GLU A 382 21.78 14.61 -9.96
CA GLU A 382 21.90 15.25 -11.25
C GLU A 382 22.79 14.42 -12.18
N GLN A 383 22.40 14.30 -13.45
CA GLN A 383 23.15 13.62 -14.50
C GLN A 383 23.26 14.57 -15.71
N LEU A 384 24.50 14.95 -16.00
CA LEU A 384 24.82 15.72 -17.20
C LEU A 384 25.19 14.79 -18.37
N GLY A 385 24.76 15.17 -19.58
CA GLY A 385 25.11 14.45 -20.80
C GLY A 385 24.39 13.14 -21.02
N ALA A 386 23.26 12.90 -20.34
CA ALA A 386 22.37 11.78 -20.66
C ALA A 386 21.84 11.88 -22.09
N THR A 387 21.77 10.75 -22.81
CA THR A 387 21.32 10.70 -24.19
C THR A 387 19.87 10.23 -24.26
N VAL A 388 19.03 10.92 -24.98
CA VAL A 388 17.64 10.53 -25.26
C VAL A 388 17.65 9.36 -26.24
N LEU A 389 17.30 8.16 -25.78
CA LEU A 389 17.28 6.93 -26.59
C LEU A 389 15.98 6.76 -27.37
N ALA A 390 14.84 7.15 -26.75
CA ALA A 390 13.52 7.09 -27.38
C ALA A 390 12.58 8.11 -26.77
N ILE A 391 11.64 8.57 -27.57
CA ILE A 391 10.53 9.45 -27.16
C ILE A 391 9.23 8.75 -27.55
N MET A 392 8.27 8.71 -26.62
CA MET A 392 6.97 8.07 -26.79
C MET A 392 5.84 9.06 -26.54
N LYS A 393 4.86 9.09 -27.43
CA LYS A 393 3.63 9.88 -27.28
C LYS A 393 2.43 9.01 -27.60
N GLY A 394 1.52 8.85 -26.62
CA GLY A 394 0.31 8.04 -26.78
C GLY A 394 0.58 6.59 -27.18
N GLY A 395 1.67 5.97 -26.66
CA GLY A 395 2.04 4.59 -26.97
C GLY A 395 2.75 4.39 -28.32
N THR A 396 3.16 5.47 -28.99
CA THR A 396 3.88 5.41 -30.28
C THR A 396 5.23 6.10 -30.14
N LEU A 397 6.28 5.52 -30.77
CA LEU A 397 7.59 6.15 -30.86
C LEU A 397 7.56 7.33 -31.84
N ILE A 398 8.16 8.44 -31.41
CA ILE A 398 8.32 9.64 -32.22
C ILE A 398 9.78 10.11 -32.20
N GLU A 399 10.20 10.87 -33.22
CA GLU A 399 11.58 11.36 -33.35
C GLU A 399 11.83 12.62 -32.52
N HIS A 400 10.80 13.44 -32.30
CA HIS A 400 10.90 14.68 -31.56
C HIS A 400 9.59 15.01 -30.86
N ALA A 401 9.69 15.83 -29.82
CA ALA A 401 8.54 16.36 -29.04
C ALA A 401 8.67 17.86 -28.87
N THR A 402 7.52 18.57 -28.89
CA THR A 402 7.43 20.04 -28.84
C THR A 402 6.66 20.51 -27.62
N VAL A 403 6.69 21.83 -27.39
CA VAL A 403 5.99 22.45 -26.24
C VAL A 403 4.51 22.04 -26.17
N GLY A 404 4.09 21.63 -24.98
CA GLY A 404 2.73 21.15 -24.69
C GLY A 404 2.55 19.63 -24.88
N ASP A 405 3.53 18.93 -25.45
CA ASP A 405 3.46 17.48 -25.57
C ASP A 405 3.68 16.78 -24.23
N ASN A 406 2.79 15.82 -23.94
CA ASN A 406 2.97 14.85 -22.85
C ASN A 406 3.62 13.60 -23.43
N VAL A 407 4.82 13.28 -22.96
CA VAL A 407 5.67 12.22 -23.51
C VAL A 407 6.31 11.35 -22.44
N GLY A 408 6.68 10.13 -22.82
CA GLY A 408 7.57 9.26 -22.07
C GLY A 408 8.95 9.24 -22.73
N ILE A 409 10.01 9.42 -21.95
CA ILE A 409 11.39 9.50 -22.45
C ILE A 409 12.23 8.39 -21.84
N ILE A 410 12.98 7.67 -22.68
CA ILE A 410 13.96 6.66 -22.27
C ILE A 410 15.36 7.26 -22.47
N LEU A 411 16.21 7.11 -21.45
CA LEU A 411 17.57 7.62 -21.41
C LEU A 411 18.59 6.49 -21.29
N ASP A 412 19.82 6.72 -21.73
CA ASP A 412 20.97 5.82 -21.52
C ASP A 412 21.44 5.80 -20.06
N VAL A 413 21.24 6.91 -19.33
CA VAL A 413 21.60 7.06 -17.92
C VAL A 413 20.63 8.00 -17.22
N THR A 414 20.26 7.70 -15.97
CA THR A 414 19.34 8.53 -15.19
C THR A 414 19.65 8.50 -13.71
N PRO A 415 19.49 9.65 -12.99
CA PRO A 415 19.46 9.70 -11.54
C PRO A 415 18.07 9.46 -10.95
N CYS A 416 17.01 9.44 -11.80
CA CYS A 416 15.63 9.29 -11.36
C CYS A 416 15.32 7.83 -11.01
N TYR A 417 14.82 7.59 -9.79
CA TYR A 417 14.31 6.29 -9.38
C TYR A 417 13.04 5.95 -10.13
N GLY A 418 13.01 4.80 -10.77
CA GLY A 418 11.80 4.28 -11.40
C GLY A 418 10.93 3.55 -10.40
N GLU A 419 9.64 3.82 -10.41
CA GLU A 419 8.63 3.19 -9.56
C GLU A 419 8.82 1.68 -9.49
N SER A 420 9.06 1.14 -8.30
CA SER A 420 9.34 -0.26 -8.03
C SER A 420 9.15 -0.58 -6.56
N GLY A 421 8.78 -1.81 -6.21
CA GLY A 421 8.67 -2.26 -4.83
C GLY A 421 7.67 -1.50 -3.96
N GLY A 422 6.67 -0.86 -4.58
CA GLY A 422 5.69 -0.02 -3.87
C GLY A 422 6.12 1.43 -3.67
N GLN A 423 7.41 1.76 -3.90
CA GLN A 423 7.90 3.13 -3.83
C GLN A 423 7.54 3.91 -5.10
N VAL A 424 7.10 5.16 -4.92
CA VAL A 424 6.79 6.08 -6.03
C VAL A 424 8.04 6.45 -6.81
N GLY A 425 7.86 6.64 -8.13
CA GLY A 425 8.92 7.14 -9.00
C GLY A 425 9.27 8.61 -8.73
N ASP A 426 10.50 8.98 -9.06
CA ASP A 426 10.93 10.36 -8.94
C ASP A 426 10.26 11.28 -9.94
N VAL A 427 10.22 12.53 -9.54
CA VAL A 427 9.93 13.68 -10.37
C VAL A 427 11.19 14.56 -10.51
N GLY A 428 11.19 15.44 -11.48
CA GLY A 428 12.37 16.28 -11.72
C GLY A 428 12.25 17.09 -13.01
N ILE A 429 13.40 17.48 -13.54
CA ILE A 429 13.46 18.33 -14.73
C ILE A 429 14.53 17.80 -15.69
N ILE A 430 14.22 17.78 -16.98
CA ILE A 430 15.17 17.60 -18.08
C ILE A 430 15.43 18.94 -18.73
N LYS A 431 16.71 19.28 -18.97
CA LYS A 431 17.15 20.52 -19.65
C LYS A 431 18.16 20.25 -20.74
N ALA A 432 18.18 21.10 -21.76
CA ALA A 432 19.27 21.10 -22.73
C ALA A 432 20.60 21.43 -22.06
N LEU A 433 21.69 20.82 -22.54
CA LEU A 433 23.05 21.23 -22.14
C LEU A 433 23.37 22.61 -22.73
N ALA A 434 24.06 23.46 -21.96
CA ALA A 434 24.51 24.76 -22.42
C ALA A 434 25.38 24.62 -23.69
N GLY A 435 24.99 25.27 -24.77
CA GLY A 435 25.73 25.25 -26.04
C GLY A 435 25.05 24.50 -27.20
N ASN A 436 24.01 23.69 -26.97
CA ASN A 436 23.19 23.09 -28.05
C ASN A 436 21.94 23.95 -28.27
N GLY A 437 21.88 24.65 -29.40
CA GLY A 437 20.86 25.62 -29.75
C GLY A 437 19.41 25.15 -29.55
N GLY A 438 18.65 25.91 -28.74
CA GLY A 438 17.26 25.70 -28.42
C GLY A 438 17.08 25.15 -27.00
N GLY A 439 16.80 26.04 -26.02
CA GLY A 439 16.64 25.65 -24.61
C GLY A 439 15.42 24.75 -24.36
N VAL A 440 15.56 23.43 -24.47
CA VAL A 440 14.50 22.49 -24.08
C VAL A 440 14.41 22.38 -22.57
N GLU A 441 13.19 22.41 -22.06
CA GLU A 441 12.87 22.06 -20.69
C GLU A 441 11.63 21.15 -20.66
N MET A 442 11.74 20.03 -19.94
CA MET A 442 10.65 19.10 -19.68
C MET A 442 10.51 18.91 -18.17
N VAL A 443 9.30 19.00 -17.67
CA VAL A 443 8.97 18.64 -16.28
C VAL A 443 8.61 17.17 -16.22
N ILE A 444 9.36 16.38 -15.42
CA ILE A 444 9.09 14.96 -15.17
C ILE A 444 8.02 14.88 -14.07
N ALA A 445 6.88 14.32 -14.41
CA ALA A 445 5.78 14.10 -13.47
C ALA A 445 5.84 12.73 -12.76
N ASN A 446 6.49 11.74 -13.38
CA ASN A 446 6.73 10.42 -12.80
C ASN A 446 7.84 9.69 -13.57
N THR A 447 8.54 8.79 -12.90
CA THR A 447 9.49 7.86 -13.51
C THR A 447 9.07 6.43 -13.20
N THR A 448 8.97 5.58 -14.22
CA THR A 448 8.60 4.17 -14.06
C THR A 448 9.72 3.25 -14.54
N LYS A 449 9.67 1.99 -14.11
CA LYS A 449 10.59 0.94 -14.54
C LYS A 449 9.78 -0.25 -15.07
N PRO A 450 9.18 -0.16 -16.27
CA PRO A 450 8.28 -1.19 -16.81
C PRO A 450 8.97 -2.54 -17.06
N VAL A 451 10.27 -2.55 -17.32
CA VAL A 451 11.13 -3.74 -17.39
C VAL A 451 12.46 -3.44 -16.70
N PRO A 452 13.21 -4.45 -16.22
CA PRO A 452 14.43 -4.25 -15.43
C PRO A 452 15.49 -3.35 -16.09
N GLU A 453 15.54 -3.33 -17.41
CA GLU A 453 16.57 -2.63 -18.20
C GLU A 453 16.18 -1.20 -18.60
N LEU A 454 14.91 -0.79 -18.46
CA LEU A 454 14.44 0.51 -18.97
C LEU A 454 13.77 1.36 -17.90
N PHE A 455 14.18 2.63 -17.87
CA PHE A 455 13.52 3.68 -17.09
C PHE A 455 12.81 4.65 -18.02
N VAL A 456 11.55 4.93 -17.75
CA VAL A 456 10.71 5.83 -18.56
C VAL A 456 10.31 7.04 -17.74
N HIS A 457 10.68 8.22 -18.23
CA HIS A 457 10.38 9.51 -17.60
C HIS A 457 9.16 10.13 -18.27
N TYR A 458 8.03 10.13 -17.59
CA TYR A 458 6.79 10.74 -18.09
C TYR A 458 6.68 12.20 -17.68
N GLY A 459 6.31 13.05 -18.61
CA GLY A 459 6.17 14.48 -18.32
C GLY A 459 5.79 15.31 -19.52
N SER A 460 5.84 16.63 -19.35
CA SER A 460 5.43 17.61 -20.36
C SER A 460 6.59 18.48 -20.82
N ILE A 461 6.71 18.72 -22.13
CA ILE A 461 7.64 19.69 -22.67
C ILE A 461 7.12 21.10 -22.37
N VAL A 462 7.90 21.88 -21.63
CA VAL A 462 7.54 23.26 -21.21
C VAL A 462 8.13 24.29 -22.15
N THR A 463 9.36 24.09 -22.61
CA THR A 463 10.03 24.97 -23.57
C THR A 463 10.82 24.16 -24.57
N GLY A 464 10.99 24.71 -25.78
CA GLY A 464 11.83 24.16 -26.82
C GLY A 464 11.33 22.88 -27.48
N GLU A 465 12.24 22.14 -28.07
CA GLU A 465 11.98 20.89 -28.79
C GLU A 465 13.03 19.84 -28.38
N LEU A 466 12.59 18.62 -28.11
CA LEU A 466 13.41 17.50 -27.68
C LEU A 466 13.49 16.46 -28.80
N HIS A 467 14.69 16.01 -29.13
CA HIS A 467 14.96 15.04 -30.20
C HIS A 467 15.59 13.75 -29.67
N CYS A 468 15.32 12.62 -30.34
CA CYS A 468 16.09 11.40 -30.13
C CYS A 468 17.57 11.65 -30.44
N GLY A 469 18.47 11.06 -29.65
CA GLY A 469 19.93 11.25 -29.74
C GLY A 469 20.44 12.54 -29.10
N GLN A 470 19.58 13.44 -28.64
CA GLN A 470 19.98 14.68 -27.99
C GLN A 470 20.61 14.40 -26.62
N LYS A 471 21.67 15.15 -26.29
CA LYS A 471 22.28 15.15 -24.97
C LYS A 471 21.65 16.20 -24.08
N ILE A 472 21.24 15.77 -22.88
CA ILE A 472 20.48 16.57 -21.92
C ILE A 472 21.08 16.46 -20.53
N ALA A 473 20.65 17.36 -19.64
CA ALA A 473 20.83 17.25 -18.20
C ALA A 473 19.52 16.80 -17.56
N VAL A 474 19.60 15.89 -16.60
CA VAL A 474 18.46 15.41 -15.82
C VAL A 474 18.73 15.71 -14.37
N SER A 475 17.80 16.35 -13.67
CA SER A 475 17.88 16.62 -12.24
C SER A 475 16.60 16.12 -11.53
N VAL A 476 16.80 15.45 -10.40
CA VAL A 476 15.72 14.97 -9.52
C VAL A 476 15.28 16.11 -8.61
N ASP A 477 13.99 16.18 -8.30
CA ASP A 477 13.48 17.04 -7.22
C ASP A 477 14.04 16.52 -5.87
N HIS A 478 15.01 17.26 -5.34
CA HIS A 478 15.73 16.90 -4.12
C HIS A 478 14.80 16.76 -2.94
N ASP A 479 13.90 17.71 -2.74
CA ASP A 479 13.05 17.77 -1.55
C ASP A 479 12.03 16.65 -1.54
N ARG A 480 11.45 16.35 -2.71
CA ARG A 480 10.54 15.20 -2.85
C ARG A 480 11.26 13.85 -2.69
N ARG A 481 12.46 13.69 -3.25
CA ARG A 481 13.28 12.49 -3.07
C ARG A 481 13.63 12.27 -1.60
N GLN A 482 14.02 13.33 -0.89
CA GLN A 482 14.34 13.27 0.53
C GLN A 482 13.12 12.81 1.34
N ARG A 483 11.94 13.37 1.08
CA ARG A 483 10.70 12.98 1.72
C ARG A 483 10.30 11.53 1.43
N SER A 484 10.44 11.08 0.19
CA SER A 484 10.19 9.67 -0.17
C SER A 484 11.13 8.72 0.58
N ARG A 485 12.42 9.03 0.64
CA ARG A 485 13.41 8.21 1.38
C ARG A 485 13.14 8.13 2.88
N LEU A 486 12.62 9.20 3.50
CA LEU A 486 12.27 9.21 4.92
C LEU A 486 11.00 8.41 5.23
N LYS A 487 10.14 8.17 4.23
CA LYS A 487 8.93 7.36 4.38
C LYS A 487 9.18 5.87 4.15
N ASP A 488 10.32 5.50 3.56
CA ASP A 488 10.72 4.11 3.28
C ASP A 488 11.71 3.57 4.32
N THR A 489 12.12 4.38 5.29
CA THR A 489 12.96 4.03 6.44
C THR A 489 12.19 4.23 7.72
#